data_5cf4f4db159dc0dcc1764f3441bc2e4a
#
_entry.id   5cf4f4db159dc0dcc1764f3441bc2e4a
#
_cell.length_a   1.000
_cell.length_b   1.000
_cell.length_c   1.000
_cell.angle_alpha   90.00
_cell.angle_beta   90.00
_cell.angle_gamma   90.00
#
_symmetry.space_group_name_H-M   'P 1'
#
loop_
_entity.id
_entity.type
_entity.pdbx_description
1 polymer ?
#
loop_
_entity_poly.entity_id
_entity_poly.type
_entity_poly.pdbx_seq_one_letter_code
_entity_poly.pdbx_strand_id
1 'polypeptide(L)'
;MKRYKKKDLLQIVSILVQINDSVTRAASLTALFEVEEEFAKCQESAINLGNYLETLDDMDYTPLVSILEDYCENVYQMGINIHDENLCRKLSKKIRKQLTQLQNAITYDMPSDKKEVVFLPYKAAMWDSLESVWRAAQKDKNCDAYVIPIPYYDKNPDGSFREEHYEADLYPEDVPITRYDAYDFEERRPDAIYIHNAYDNWNLVTSVHPNFFSGNLKKYTEKLVYIPYFVLDEVEPDNEQAIENIKHFCFMPGIVNADKVVVQSEDMKKIYINEYLKAAKKHGLQGRHLDRAYQEQKFLGLGSPKYDRVLATKKEDLLIPQEWMKVIEKNDGSWKKIILYNTGIAALLTYDEKWVDKIENALTIFKENQDEVALLWRPHPLIESTMKSMRPTVLEKYMVLKDNYISEGWGIWDETADVDRAVVLSDAYYGDPSSLVQLYQQTGKPIMIQNVEIMT
;
A
#
# COMPACT_ATOMS: atom_id res chain seq x y z
N MET A 1 13.08 11.14 19.37
CA MET A 1 12.02 12.08 18.86
C MET A 1 11.40 11.54 17.58
N LYS A 2 10.07 11.61 17.42
CA LYS A 2 9.35 11.25 16.19
C LYS A 2 9.87 12.07 14.99
N ARG A 3 10.06 11.40 13.83
CA ARG A 3 10.66 12.02 12.64
C ARG A 3 9.84 13.21 12.12
N TYR A 4 8.51 13.13 12.11
CA TYR A 4 7.65 14.23 11.69
C TYR A 4 7.82 15.47 12.59
N LYS A 5 7.95 15.28 13.92
CA LYS A 5 8.20 16.39 14.85
C LYS A 5 9.53 17.10 14.56
N LYS A 6 10.59 16.32 14.32
CA LYS A 6 11.89 16.89 13.92
C LYS A 6 11.79 17.70 12.62
N LYS A 7 10.98 17.24 11.67
CA LYS A 7 10.73 17.95 10.41
C LYS A 7 9.94 19.24 10.62
N ASP A 8 8.91 19.21 11.49
CA ASP A 8 8.15 20.40 11.85
C ASP A 8 9.05 21.47 12.49
N LEU A 9 9.97 21.07 13.39
CA LEU A 9 10.97 21.98 13.97
C LEU A 9 11.86 22.61 12.90
N LEU A 10 12.37 21.81 11.95
CA LEU A 10 13.19 22.32 10.84
C LEU A 10 12.41 23.28 9.93
N GLN A 11 11.12 23.03 9.73
CA GLN A 11 10.26 23.93 8.96
C GLN A 11 10.07 25.28 9.66
N ILE A 12 9.83 25.28 10.99
CA ILE A 12 9.76 26.52 11.77
C ILE A 12 11.05 27.31 11.64
N VAL A 13 12.21 26.67 11.84
CA VAL A 13 13.53 27.36 11.69
C VAL A 13 13.70 27.90 10.27
N SER A 14 13.28 27.16 9.24
CA SER A 14 13.33 27.63 7.84
C SER A 14 12.49 28.90 7.61
N ILE A 15 11.30 28.96 8.21
CA ILE A 15 10.42 30.15 8.16
C ILE A 15 11.11 31.33 8.83
N LEU A 16 11.69 31.13 10.04
CA LEU A 16 12.43 32.19 10.73
C LEU A 16 13.61 32.73 9.89
N VAL A 17 14.32 31.85 9.17
CA VAL A 17 15.39 32.27 8.23
C VAL A 17 14.80 33.11 7.09
N GLN A 18 13.69 32.70 6.49
CA GLN A 18 13.06 33.45 5.40
C GLN A 18 12.59 34.83 5.84
N ILE A 19 11.99 34.94 7.03
CA ILE A 19 11.52 36.20 7.59
C ILE A 19 12.75 37.12 7.86
N ASN A 20 13.80 36.61 8.50
CA ASN A 20 15.01 37.37 8.75
C ASN A 20 15.64 37.92 7.44
N ASP A 21 15.69 37.10 6.39
CA ASP A 21 16.21 37.53 5.09
C ASP A 21 15.28 38.55 4.40
N SER A 22 13.97 38.49 4.61
CA SER A 22 12.99 39.44 4.07
C SER A 22 13.06 40.78 4.80
N VAL A 23 13.10 40.75 6.11
CA VAL A 23 13.25 41.97 6.95
C VAL A 23 14.57 42.69 6.63
N THR A 24 15.66 41.95 6.48
CA THR A 24 16.96 42.53 6.11
C THR A 24 16.92 43.26 4.75
N ARG A 25 16.11 42.77 3.81
CA ARG A 25 15.84 43.41 2.52
C ARG A 25 14.89 44.61 2.63
N ALA A 26 13.87 44.52 3.47
CA ALA A 26 12.86 45.54 3.66
C ALA A 26 13.37 46.75 4.52
N ALA A 27 14.31 46.55 5.44
CA ALA A 27 14.95 47.62 6.20
C ALA A 27 15.64 48.66 5.33
N SER A 28 15.86 48.39 4.06
CA SER A 28 16.30 49.35 3.03
C SER A 28 15.15 50.11 2.33
N LEU A 29 13.88 49.82 2.62
CA LEU A 29 12.70 50.34 1.94
C LEU A 29 11.51 50.52 2.94
N THR A 30 11.40 51.66 3.57
CA THR A 30 10.25 52.44 4.12
C THR A 30 8.91 51.75 4.45
N ALA A 31 8.86 50.53 5.05
CA ALA A 31 7.62 49.88 5.52
C ALA A 31 7.70 49.49 7.00
N LEU A 32 7.78 50.49 7.91
CA LEU A 32 8.10 50.29 9.33
C LEU A 32 7.02 49.48 10.14
N PHE A 33 5.73 49.67 9.85
CA PHE A 33 4.70 49.02 10.64
C PHE A 33 4.53 47.50 10.35
N GLU A 34 4.74 47.07 9.10
CA GLU A 34 4.70 45.64 8.74
C GLU A 34 5.87 44.86 9.35
N VAL A 35 7.02 45.52 9.55
CA VAL A 35 8.24 44.92 10.09
C VAL A 35 8.12 44.63 11.60
N GLU A 36 7.47 45.51 12.38
CA GLU A 36 7.28 45.31 13.83
C GLU A 36 6.39 44.09 14.09
N GLU A 37 5.32 43.89 13.32
CA GLU A 37 4.43 42.74 13.44
C GLU A 37 5.15 41.42 13.09
N GLU A 38 6.00 41.43 12.06
CA GLU A 38 6.82 40.28 11.69
C GLU A 38 7.87 39.93 12.76
N PHE A 39 8.48 40.91 13.41
CA PHE A 39 9.38 40.64 14.54
C PHE A 39 8.66 40.00 15.74
N ALA A 40 7.48 40.49 16.08
CA ALA A 40 6.68 39.92 17.15
C ALA A 40 6.31 38.45 16.86
N LYS A 41 5.91 38.14 15.61
CA LYS A 41 5.63 36.77 15.18
C LYS A 41 6.87 35.86 15.24
N CYS A 42 8.05 36.40 14.88
CA CYS A 42 9.32 35.69 14.98
C CYS A 42 9.65 35.32 16.44
N GLN A 43 9.50 36.28 17.36
CA GLN A 43 9.75 36.04 18.78
C GLN A 43 8.74 35.03 19.36
N GLU A 44 7.46 35.16 19.04
CA GLU A 44 6.42 34.22 19.49
C GLU A 44 6.71 32.79 18.99
N SER A 45 7.10 32.65 17.71
CA SER A 45 7.46 31.36 17.13
C SER A 45 8.70 30.75 17.79
N ALA A 46 9.71 31.57 18.10
CA ALA A 46 10.91 31.12 18.79
C ALA A 46 10.65 30.73 20.25
N ILE A 47 9.80 31.47 20.96
CA ILE A 47 9.36 31.14 22.32
C ILE A 47 8.58 29.82 22.32
N ASN A 48 7.63 29.66 21.42
CA ASN A 48 6.86 28.43 21.30
C ASN A 48 7.76 27.22 20.98
N LEU A 49 8.77 27.41 20.16
CA LEU A 49 9.77 26.39 19.86
C LEU A 49 10.61 26.05 21.10
N GLY A 50 11.07 27.06 21.85
CA GLY A 50 11.80 26.87 23.11
C GLY A 50 11.00 26.10 24.14
N ASN A 51 9.77 26.55 24.41
CA ASN A 51 8.84 25.87 25.32
C ASN A 51 8.59 24.42 24.92
N TYR A 52 8.44 24.13 23.61
CA TYR A 52 8.29 22.76 23.12
C TYR A 52 9.56 21.93 23.38
N LEU A 53 10.76 22.46 23.12
CA LEU A 53 12.01 21.75 23.38
C LEU A 53 12.18 21.40 24.86
N GLU A 54 11.74 22.28 25.78
CA GLU A 54 11.76 22.02 27.23
C GLU A 54 10.81 20.91 27.68
N THR A 55 9.80 20.57 26.88
CA THR A 55 8.92 19.42 27.16
C THR A 55 9.52 18.07 26.80
N LEU A 56 10.66 18.06 26.09
CA LEU A 56 11.32 16.84 25.64
C LEU A 56 12.36 16.37 26.66
N ASP A 57 12.49 15.08 26.85
CA ASP A 57 13.35 14.44 27.84
C ASP A 57 14.40 13.45 27.26
N ASP A 58 14.47 13.37 25.92
CA ASP A 58 15.34 12.44 25.21
C ASP A 58 16.80 12.95 25.03
N MET A 59 17.07 14.23 25.37
CA MET A 59 18.41 14.84 25.46
C MET A 59 18.39 16.15 26.25
N ASP A 60 19.56 16.74 26.53
CA ASP A 60 19.68 18.10 27.08
C ASP A 60 19.45 19.14 25.99
N TYR A 61 18.31 19.82 26.03
CA TYR A 61 17.92 20.89 25.10
C TYR A 61 18.30 22.28 25.55
N THR A 62 18.84 22.47 26.76
CA THR A 62 19.23 23.78 27.32
C THR A 62 20.09 24.60 26.36
N PRO A 63 21.08 24.04 25.64
CA PRO A 63 21.87 24.81 24.68
C PRO A 63 21.06 25.36 23.51
N LEU A 64 20.01 24.65 23.05
CA LEU A 64 19.16 25.08 21.95
C LEU A 64 18.16 26.15 22.42
N VAL A 65 17.61 25.99 23.62
CA VAL A 65 16.76 27.01 24.26
C VAL A 65 17.53 28.31 24.42
N SER A 66 18.78 28.27 24.90
CA SER A 66 19.63 29.46 25.03
C SER A 66 19.90 30.15 23.68
N ILE A 67 20.06 29.42 22.58
CA ILE A 67 20.17 30.00 21.23
C ILE A 67 18.87 30.73 20.86
N LEU A 68 17.69 30.19 21.21
CA LEU A 68 16.40 30.81 20.93
C LEU A 68 16.16 32.05 21.79
N GLU A 69 16.56 32.04 23.07
CA GLU A 69 16.53 33.22 23.93
C GLU A 69 17.39 34.34 23.38
N ASP A 70 18.65 34.05 23.05
CA ASP A 70 19.56 34.97 22.39
C ASP A 70 19.02 35.49 21.03
N TYR A 71 18.33 34.64 20.28
CA TYR A 71 17.64 35.00 19.03
C TYR A 71 16.54 36.03 19.31
N CYS A 72 15.67 35.77 20.28
CA CYS A 72 14.60 36.69 20.68
C CYS A 72 15.15 38.07 21.08
N GLU A 73 16.22 38.10 21.88
CA GLU A 73 16.87 39.35 22.27
C GLU A 73 17.43 40.11 21.05
N ASN A 74 18.11 39.40 20.11
CA ASN A 74 18.66 40.06 18.92
C ASN A 74 17.55 40.57 17.97
N VAL A 75 16.42 39.88 17.85
CA VAL A 75 15.24 40.33 17.12
C VAL A 75 14.64 41.57 17.77
N TYR A 76 14.52 41.60 19.09
CA TYR A 76 14.06 42.73 19.84
C TYR A 76 14.96 43.95 19.63
N GLN A 77 16.30 43.78 19.80
CA GLN A 77 17.29 44.84 19.56
C GLN A 77 17.27 45.38 18.13
N MET A 78 16.98 44.52 17.15
CA MET A 78 16.82 44.92 15.76
C MET A 78 15.57 45.79 15.56
N GLY A 79 14.46 45.42 16.25
CA GLY A 79 13.19 46.17 16.21
C GLY A 79 13.34 47.60 16.76
N ILE A 80 13.88 47.76 17.98
CA ILE A 80 14.03 49.05 18.61
C ILE A 80 15.10 49.97 17.96
N ASN A 81 16.02 49.39 17.18
CA ASN A 81 17.07 50.10 16.50
C ASN A 81 16.94 50.06 14.97
N ILE A 82 15.74 49.93 14.47
CA ILE A 82 15.48 49.70 13.04
C ILE A 82 16.02 50.78 12.11
N HIS A 83 16.22 51.99 12.64
CA HIS A 83 16.81 53.14 11.93
C HIS A 83 18.35 53.13 11.85
N ASP A 84 19.03 52.30 12.64
CA ASP A 84 20.47 52.08 12.55
C ASP A 84 20.81 50.92 11.62
N GLU A 85 21.02 51.24 10.34
CA GLU A 85 21.36 50.22 9.32
C GLU A 85 22.62 49.41 9.67
N ASN A 86 23.61 50.00 10.29
CA ASN A 86 24.85 49.31 10.63
C ASN A 86 24.65 48.30 11.74
N LEU A 87 23.86 48.66 12.77
CA LEU A 87 23.48 47.77 13.86
C LEU A 87 22.57 46.67 13.34
N CYS A 88 21.53 47.00 12.54
CA CYS A 88 20.64 46.04 11.94
C CYS A 88 21.38 45.00 11.08
N ARG A 89 22.38 45.42 10.26
CA ARG A 89 23.21 44.47 9.50
C ARG A 89 24.04 43.54 10.38
N LYS A 90 24.57 44.05 11.49
CA LYS A 90 25.32 43.22 12.47
C LYS A 90 24.39 42.20 13.15
N LEU A 91 23.23 42.66 13.62
CA LEU A 91 22.22 41.78 14.27
C LEU A 91 21.68 40.74 13.30
N SER A 92 21.36 41.11 12.05
CA SER A 92 20.90 40.15 11.04
C SER A 92 21.92 39.04 10.77
N LYS A 93 23.23 39.38 10.70
CA LYS A 93 24.30 38.37 10.57
C LYS A 93 24.37 37.44 11.80
N LYS A 94 24.18 38.01 13.01
CA LYS A 94 24.18 37.24 14.27
C LYS A 94 22.98 36.30 14.31
N ILE A 95 21.78 36.79 13.99
CA ILE A 95 20.53 36.01 13.90
C ILE A 95 20.71 34.88 12.88
N ARG A 96 21.23 35.16 11.69
CA ARG A 96 21.45 34.13 10.67
C ARG A 96 22.40 33.02 11.17
N LYS A 97 23.46 33.39 11.90
CA LYS A 97 24.35 32.40 12.51
C LYS A 97 23.64 31.54 13.54
N GLN A 98 22.82 32.14 14.42
CA GLN A 98 22.05 31.45 15.44
C GLN A 98 21.05 30.48 14.82
N LEU A 99 20.27 30.90 13.81
CA LEU A 99 19.34 30.05 13.09
C LEU A 99 20.04 28.89 12.36
N THR A 100 21.25 29.16 11.79
CA THR A 100 22.07 28.09 11.17
C THR A 100 22.56 27.09 12.24
N GLN A 101 22.99 27.57 13.41
CA GLN A 101 23.40 26.70 14.51
C GLN A 101 22.22 25.84 14.99
N LEU A 102 21.05 26.43 15.17
CA LEU A 102 19.83 25.74 15.55
C LEU A 102 19.44 24.69 14.51
N GLN A 103 19.46 25.05 13.21
CA GLN A 103 19.15 24.11 12.11
C GLN A 103 20.13 22.92 12.08
N ASN A 104 21.41 23.18 12.28
CA ASN A 104 22.43 22.12 12.32
C ASN A 104 22.23 21.21 13.53
N ALA A 105 22.00 21.76 14.72
CA ALA A 105 21.76 20.98 15.91
C ALA A 105 20.50 20.11 15.78
N ILE A 106 19.40 20.66 15.28
CA ILE A 106 18.21 19.86 15.01
C ILE A 106 18.51 18.77 13.97
N THR A 107 19.25 19.06 12.92
CA THR A 107 19.53 18.11 11.84
C THR A 107 20.43 16.97 12.30
N TYR A 108 21.53 17.28 12.98
CA TYR A 108 22.62 16.33 13.22
C TYR A 108 22.72 15.84 14.67
N ASP A 109 22.40 16.68 15.65
CA ASP A 109 22.62 16.36 17.07
C ASP A 109 21.36 15.79 17.73
N MET A 110 20.16 16.22 17.29
CA MET A 110 18.93 15.68 17.85
C MET A 110 18.68 14.25 17.36
N PRO A 111 18.45 13.31 18.29
CA PRO A 111 18.09 11.94 17.92
C PRO A 111 16.76 11.92 17.18
N SER A 112 16.62 11.02 16.22
CA SER A 112 15.35 10.74 15.56
C SER A 112 15.06 9.26 15.64
N ASP A 113 13.79 8.92 15.81
CA ASP A 113 13.32 7.54 15.74
C ASP A 113 13.67 6.94 14.37
N LYS A 114 13.71 5.63 14.32
CA LYS A 114 13.79 4.91 13.05
C LYS A 114 12.63 5.33 12.14
N LYS A 115 12.76 5.08 10.85
CA LYS A 115 11.62 5.21 9.93
C LYS A 115 10.53 4.24 10.36
N GLU A 116 9.32 4.74 10.46
CA GLU A 116 8.16 3.92 10.75
C GLU A 116 7.35 3.71 9.48
N VAL A 117 7.20 2.46 9.06
CA VAL A 117 6.45 2.09 7.87
C VAL A 117 5.36 1.08 8.21
N VAL A 118 4.18 1.29 7.66
CA VAL A 118 3.00 0.49 7.97
C VAL A 118 2.46 -0.14 6.69
N PHE A 119 2.17 -1.44 6.75
CA PHE A 119 1.56 -2.21 5.68
C PHE A 119 0.14 -2.57 6.09
N LEU A 120 -0.85 -2.19 5.27
CA LEU A 120 -2.29 -2.35 5.52
C LEU A 120 -2.93 -3.33 4.53
N PRO A 121 -2.66 -4.62 4.65
CA PRO A 121 -3.39 -5.61 3.87
C PRO A 121 -4.80 -5.81 4.43
N TYR A 122 -5.81 -6.09 3.56
CA TYR A 122 -7.17 -6.34 4.01
C TYR A 122 -7.59 -7.82 3.90
N LYS A 123 -7.06 -8.56 2.92
CA LYS A 123 -7.24 -10.00 2.79
C LYS A 123 -5.90 -10.72 2.87
N ALA A 124 -5.83 -11.71 3.74
CA ALA A 124 -4.62 -12.51 3.94
C ALA A 124 -4.17 -13.22 2.65
N ALA A 125 -5.11 -13.72 1.85
CA ALA A 125 -4.82 -14.37 0.56
C ALA A 125 -4.18 -13.44 -0.51
N MET A 126 -4.08 -12.14 -0.22
CA MET A 126 -3.46 -11.13 -1.11
C MET A 126 -2.18 -10.53 -0.50
N TRP A 127 -1.70 -11.09 0.61
CA TRP A 127 -0.51 -10.62 1.34
C TRP A 127 0.76 -10.62 0.49
N ASP A 128 0.91 -11.56 -0.42
CA ASP A 128 2.03 -11.71 -1.35
C ASP A 128 2.33 -10.43 -2.17
N SER A 129 1.35 -9.54 -2.32
CA SER A 129 1.53 -8.25 -2.98
C SER A 129 2.32 -7.21 -2.16
N LEU A 130 2.48 -7.42 -0.85
CA LEU A 130 3.19 -6.52 0.06
C LEU A 130 4.38 -7.19 0.75
N GLU A 131 4.41 -8.51 0.82
CA GLU A 131 5.31 -9.27 1.68
C GLU A 131 6.80 -9.00 1.39
N SER A 132 7.24 -9.03 0.13
CA SER A 132 8.65 -8.82 -0.20
C SER A 132 9.12 -7.42 0.18
N VAL A 133 8.26 -6.41 0.04
CA VAL A 133 8.55 -5.02 0.42
C VAL A 133 8.62 -4.90 1.95
N TRP A 134 7.70 -5.54 2.67
CA TRP A 134 7.74 -5.59 4.13
C TRP A 134 9.01 -6.31 4.63
N ARG A 135 9.36 -7.45 4.06
CA ARG A 135 10.60 -8.17 4.44
C ARG A 135 11.85 -7.33 4.21
N ALA A 136 11.90 -6.54 3.16
CA ALA A 136 12.99 -5.61 2.92
C ALA A 136 13.03 -4.50 3.98
N ALA A 137 11.87 -3.92 4.34
CA ALA A 137 11.78 -2.91 5.39
C ALA A 137 12.14 -3.48 6.78
N GLN A 138 11.74 -4.71 7.10
CA GLN A 138 12.05 -5.39 8.36
C GLN A 138 13.57 -5.64 8.53
N LYS A 139 14.27 -5.88 7.43
CA LYS A 139 15.73 -6.08 7.43
C LYS A 139 16.53 -4.79 7.59
N ASP A 140 15.93 -3.64 7.32
CA ASP A 140 16.59 -2.35 7.48
C ASP A 140 16.64 -1.96 8.97
N LYS A 141 17.85 -1.88 9.54
CA LYS A 141 18.08 -1.51 10.94
C LYS A 141 17.57 -0.13 11.31
N ASN A 142 17.35 0.75 10.32
CA ASN A 142 16.84 2.11 10.49
C ASN A 142 15.33 2.21 10.25
N CYS A 143 14.64 1.08 10.18
CA CYS A 143 13.21 1.00 9.92
C CYS A 143 12.52 0.12 10.94
N ASP A 144 11.35 0.56 11.41
CA ASP A 144 10.38 -0.26 12.14
C ASP A 144 9.19 -0.49 11.21
N ALA A 145 8.97 -1.75 10.85
CA ALA A 145 7.97 -2.16 9.86
C ALA A 145 6.82 -2.91 10.54
N TYR A 146 5.60 -2.39 10.43
CA TYR A 146 4.38 -2.93 11.01
C TYR A 146 3.47 -3.53 9.95
N VAL A 147 2.95 -4.73 10.22
CA VAL A 147 1.86 -5.34 9.44
C VAL A 147 0.58 -5.22 10.23
N ILE A 148 -0.37 -4.48 9.70
CA ILE A 148 -1.65 -4.17 10.35
C ILE A 148 -2.78 -4.58 9.41
N PRO A 149 -3.26 -5.83 9.47
CA PRO A 149 -4.44 -6.22 8.75
C PRO A 149 -5.62 -5.32 9.10
N ILE A 150 -6.37 -4.87 8.10
CA ILE A 150 -7.50 -3.97 8.30
C ILE A 150 -8.83 -4.70 8.09
N PRO A 151 -9.88 -4.38 8.87
CA PRO A 151 -11.20 -4.95 8.66
C PRO A 151 -11.81 -4.48 7.34
N TYR A 152 -12.66 -5.33 6.76
CA TYR A 152 -13.42 -5.04 5.56
C TYR A 152 -14.84 -5.60 5.66
N TYR A 153 -15.72 -5.08 4.82
CA TYR A 153 -17.12 -5.48 4.74
C TYR A 153 -17.43 -6.13 3.40
N ASP A 154 -18.23 -7.16 3.41
CA ASP A 154 -19.00 -7.56 2.25
C ASP A 154 -20.10 -6.53 1.98
N LYS A 155 -20.49 -6.36 0.72
CA LYS A 155 -21.54 -5.42 0.32
C LYS A 155 -22.78 -6.15 -0.19
N ASN A 156 -23.93 -5.57 0.10
CA ASN A 156 -25.21 -5.92 -0.52
C ASN A 156 -25.29 -5.34 -1.96
N PRO A 157 -26.19 -5.82 -2.80
CA PRO A 157 -26.39 -5.29 -4.15
C PRO A 157 -26.74 -3.79 -4.20
N ASP A 158 -27.31 -3.24 -3.13
CA ASP A 158 -27.61 -1.80 -2.98
C ASP A 158 -26.38 -0.97 -2.53
N GLY A 159 -25.23 -1.63 -2.31
CA GLY A 159 -23.99 -1.01 -1.88
C GLY A 159 -23.85 -0.83 -0.36
N SER A 160 -24.85 -1.19 0.44
CA SER A 160 -24.76 -1.17 1.91
C SER A 160 -23.80 -2.23 2.43
N PHE A 161 -23.21 -1.98 3.61
CA PHE A 161 -22.33 -2.94 4.26
C PHE A 161 -23.14 -4.08 4.85
N ARG A 162 -22.63 -5.31 4.73
CA ARG A 162 -23.28 -6.53 5.22
C ARG A 162 -22.49 -7.11 6.38
N GLU A 163 -21.52 -7.95 6.11
CA GLU A 163 -20.73 -8.69 7.08
C GLU A 163 -19.34 -8.08 7.21
N GLU A 164 -18.87 -7.90 8.44
CA GLU A 164 -17.50 -7.47 8.72
C GLU A 164 -16.58 -8.69 8.82
N HIS A 165 -15.42 -8.58 8.22
CA HIS A 165 -14.38 -9.60 8.23
C HIS A 165 -13.06 -8.99 8.76
N TYR A 166 -12.32 -9.80 9.52
CA TYR A 166 -10.98 -9.48 9.99
C TYR A 166 -10.11 -10.74 9.96
N GLU A 167 -9.12 -10.76 9.08
CA GLU A 167 -8.35 -11.97 8.74
C GLU A 167 -6.95 -12.02 9.40
N ALA A 168 -6.74 -11.37 10.54
CA ALA A 168 -5.42 -11.28 11.18
C ALA A 168 -4.79 -12.64 11.52
N ASP A 169 -5.60 -13.64 11.83
CA ASP A 169 -5.13 -14.98 12.22
C ASP A 169 -4.75 -15.87 11.02
N LEU A 170 -4.98 -15.39 9.79
CA LEU A 170 -4.70 -16.16 8.56
C LEU A 170 -3.33 -15.84 7.94
N TYR A 171 -2.56 -14.93 8.54
CA TYR A 171 -1.23 -14.58 8.06
C TYR A 171 -0.19 -15.63 8.46
N PRO A 172 0.95 -15.75 7.72
CA PRO A 172 2.04 -16.63 8.10
C PRO A 172 2.55 -16.37 9.53
N GLU A 173 2.89 -17.42 10.27
CA GLU A 173 3.32 -17.33 11.68
C GLU A 173 4.56 -16.46 11.90
N ASP A 174 5.43 -16.33 10.88
CA ASP A 174 6.63 -15.52 10.92
C ASP A 174 6.37 -14.03 10.63
N VAL A 175 5.13 -13.64 10.36
CA VAL A 175 4.71 -12.25 10.15
C VAL A 175 4.11 -11.69 11.45
N PRO A 176 4.82 -10.81 12.19
CA PRO A 176 4.29 -10.22 13.41
C PRO A 176 3.13 -9.27 13.07
N ILE A 177 1.95 -9.61 13.55
CA ILE A 177 0.74 -8.83 13.31
C ILE A 177 0.51 -7.83 14.44
N THR A 178 0.28 -6.58 14.08
CA THR A 178 -0.25 -5.55 14.99
C THR A 178 -1.73 -5.38 14.72
N ARG A 179 -2.56 -5.41 15.77
CA ARG A 179 -4.01 -5.17 15.61
C ARG A 179 -4.28 -3.73 15.20
N TYR A 180 -5.25 -3.53 14.31
CA TYR A 180 -5.59 -2.21 13.79
C TYR A 180 -6.08 -1.22 14.87
N ASP A 181 -6.68 -1.72 15.95
CA ASP A 181 -7.19 -0.95 17.09
C ASP A 181 -6.10 -0.69 18.16
N ALA A 182 -4.93 -1.32 18.05
CA ALA A 182 -3.78 -1.13 18.92
C ALA A 182 -2.73 -0.16 18.34
N TYR A 183 -2.99 0.42 17.17
CA TYR A 183 -2.07 1.33 16.50
C TYR A 183 -2.71 2.70 16.29
N ASP A 184 -2.22 3.72 16.98
CA ASP A 184 -2.70 5.09 16.84
C ASP A 184 -2.01 5.81 15.70
N PHE A 185 -2.71 5.94 14.55
CA PHE A 185 -2.20 6.62 13.36
C PHE A 185 -2.01 8.12 13.54
N GLU A 186 -2.84 8.77 14.36
CA GLU A 186 -2.79 10.21 14.60
C GLU A 186 -1.56 10.59 15.44
N GLU A 187 -1.30 9.84 16.49
CA GLU A 187 -0.15 10.04 17.36
C GLU A 187 1.14 9.61 16.67
N ARG A 188 1.14 8.44 16.01
CA ARG A 188 2.35 7.84 15.49
C ARG A 188 2.84 8.46 14.18
N ARG A 189 1.93 8.87 13.31
CA ARG A 189 2.21 9.49 11.99
C ARG A 189 3.35 8.79 11.24
N PRO A 190 3.15 7.55 10.78
CA PRO A 190 4.21 6.79 10.12
C PRO A 190 4.76 7.52 8.89
N ASP A 191 6.05 7.35 8.62
CA ASP A 191 6.74 7.94 7.45
C ASP A 191 6.13 7.47 6.13
N ALA A 192 5.65 6.22 6.07
CA ALA A 192 4.94 5.68 4.92
C ALA A 192 3.86 4.67 5.33
N ILE A 193 2.76 4.70 4.59
CA ILE A 193 1.69 3.68 4.64
C ILE A 193 1.61 3.01 3.28
N TYR A 194 1.67 1.68 3.27
CA TYR A 194 1.52 0.84 2.10
C TYR A 194 0.13 0.20 2.09
N ILE A 195 -0.62 0.38 1.01
CA ILE A 195 -1.92 -0.24 0.77
C ILE A 195 -1.88 -1.06 -0.49
N HIS A 196 -2.65 -2.15 -0.55
CA HIS A 196 -2.82 -2.94 -1.76
C HIS A 196 -4.24 -2.90 -2.35
N ASN A 197 -5.19 -2.34 -1.61
CA ASN A 197 -6.55 -2.07 -2.09
C ASN A 197 -6.69 -0.59 -2.46
N ALA A 198 -7.00 -0.31 -3.73
CA ALA A 198 -7.18 1.05 -4.22
C ALA A 198 -8.64 1.51 -4.24
N TYR A 199 -9.57 0.61 -3.95
CA TYR A 199 -10.99 0.87 -4.25
C TYR A 199 -11.71 1.67 -3.16
N ASP A 200 -11.20 1.68 -1.93
CA ASP A 200 -11.95 2.14 -0.76
C ASP A 200 -13.35 1.47 -0.74
N ASN A 201 -14.43 2.21 -1.03
CA ASN A 201 -15.80 1.69 -1.16
C ASN A 201 -16.30 1.57 -2.63
N TRP A 202 -15.42 1.79 -3.62
CA TRP A 202 -15.85 1.74 -5.04
C TRP A 202 -15.99 0.32 -5.58
N ASN A 203 -15.41 -0.68 -4.92
CA ASN A 203 -15.65 -2.07 -5.29
C ASN A 203 -17.13 -2.43 -5.00
N LEU A 204 -17.76 -3.15 -5.93
CA LEU A 204 -19.18 -3.51 -5.84
C LEU A 204 -19.44 -4.61 -4.80
N VAL A 205 -18.43 -5.39 -4.45
CA VAL A 205 -18.53 -6.61 -3.66
C VAL A 205 -18.07 -6.41 -2.22
N THR A 206 -16.99 -5.62 -2.04
CA THR A 206 -16.37 -5.39 -0.72
C THR A 206 -16.03 -3.92 -0.53
N SER A 207 -15.83 -3.53 0.74
CA SER A 207 -15.28 -2.23 1.12
C SER A 207 -14.33 -2.43 2.29
N VAL A 208 -13.16 -1.80 2.29
CA VAL A 208 -12.38 -1.70 3.53
C VAL A 208 -13.14 -0.84 4.53
N HIS A 209 -12.86 -1.01 5.83
CA HIS A 209 -13.48 -0.20 6.88
C HIS A 209 -13.20 1.30 6.62
N PRO A 210 -14.19 2.21 6.77
CA PRO A 210 -14.09 3.62 6.38
C PRO A 210 -12.91 4.39 6.99
N ASN A 211 -12.48 4.05 8.19
CA ASN A 211 -11.31 4.66 8.81
C ASN A 211 -10.02 4.45 7.99
N PHE A 212 -9.97 3.38 7.20
CA PHE A 212 -8.84 3.01 6.33
C PHE A 212 -9.04 3.39 4.86
N PHE A 213 -10.02 4.23 4.54
CA PHE A 213 -10.09 4.82 3.20
C PHE A 213 -8.84 5.64 2.93
N SER A 214 -8.35 5.55 1.71
CA SER A 214 -7.09 6.15 1.29
C SER A 214 -7.00 7.66 1.57
N GLY A 215 -8.12 8.38 1.45
CA GLY A 215 -8.22 9.81 1.80
C GLY A 215 -8.05 10.08 3.29
N ASN A 216 -8.46 9.15 4.17
CA ASN A 216 -8.24 9.25 5.62
C ASN A 216 -6.80 8.90 5.97
N LEU A 217 -6.27 7.81 5.44
CA LEU A 217 -4.88 7.39 5.66
C LEU A 217 -3.89 8.49 5.27
N LYS A 218 -4.16 9.20 4.17
CA LYS A 218 -3.31 10.30 3.71
C LYS A 218 -3.13 11.44 4.71
N LYS A 219 -4.04 11.59 5.67
CA LYS A 219 -3.94 12.61 6.74
C LYS A 219 -2.85 12.27 7.76
N TYR A 220 -2.49 11.00 7.89
CA TYR A 220 -1.60 10.49 8.92
C TYR A 220 -0.19 10.15 8.43
N THR A 221 0.08 10.26 7.12
CA THR A 221 1.39 9.91 6.57
C THR A 221 1.86 10.90 5.50
N GLU A 222 3.18 11.05 5.41
CA GLU A 222 3.78 11.82 4.31
C GLU A 222 3.71 11.06 2.99
N LYS A 223 3.80 9.72 3.03
CA LYS A 223 3.84 8.86 1.84
C LYS A 223 2.81 7.76 1.92
N LEU A 224 1.70 7.92 1.22
CA LEU A 224 0.79 6.84 0.92
C LEU A 224 1.26 6.14 -0.36
N VAL A 225 1.55 4.85 -0.27
CA VAL A 225 2.06 4.03 -1.38
C VAL A 225 1.03 2.96 -1.71
N TYR A 226 0.62 2.90 -2.96
CA TYR A 226 -0.26 1.85 -3.46
C TYR A 226 0.53 0.83 -4.28
N ILE A 227 0.39 -0.45 -3.94
CA ILE A 227 0.92 -1.60 -4.67
C ILE A 227 -0.24 -2.54 -4.95
N PRO A 228 -0.62 -2.79 -6.22
CA PRO A 228 -1.77 -3.64 -6.54
C PRO A 228 -1.65 -5.06 -6.00
N TYR A 229 -2.74 -5.60 -5.46
CA TYR A 229 -2.82 -7.01 -5.07
C TYR A 229 -3.02 -7.97 -6.25
N PHE A 230 -3.11 -7.45 -7.46
CA PHE A 230 -3.24 -8.20 -8.71
C PHE A 230 -2.15 -7.80 -9.71
N VAL A 231 -1.93 -8.63 -10.68
CA VAL A 231 -1.10 -8.35 -11.85
C VAL A 231 -2.00 -8.44 -13.07
N LEU A 232 -1.92 -7.47 -13.97
CA LEU A 232 -2.65 -7.44 -15.22
C LEU A 232 -1.81 -8.11 -16.33
N ASP A 233 -2.46 -8.46 -17.44
CA ASP A 233 -1.75 -8.79 -18.66
C ASP A 233 -0.94 -7.56 -19.12
N GLU A 234 0.26 -7.78 -19.64
CA GLU A 234 1.03 -6.71 -20.28
C GLU A 234 0.28 -6.22 -21.52
N VAL A 235 0.12 -4.91 -21.60
CA VAL A 235 -0.58 -4.24 -22.68
C VAL A 235 0.37 -3.30 -23.38
N GLU A 236 0.45 -3.44 -24.70
CA GLU A 236 1.20 -2.51 -25.52
C GLU A 236 0.52 -1.13 -25.52
N PRO A 237 1.28 -0.02 -25.40
CA PRO A 237 0.74 1.33 -25.28
C PRO A 237 -0.09 1.81 -26.49
N ASP A 238 -0.03 1.13 -27.63
CA ASP A 238 -0.79 1.41 -28.85
C ASP A 238 -2.01 0.49 -29.04
N ASN A 239 -2.23 -0.49 -28.15
CA ASN A 239 -3.38 -1.40 -28.20
C ASN A 239 -4.60 -0.78 -27.50
N GLU A 240 -5.35 0.06 -28.24
CA GLU A 240 -6.51 0.78 -27.68
C GLU A 240 -7.58 -0.15 -27.10
N GLN A 241 -7.83 -1.31 -27.71
CA GLN A 241 -8.85 -2.26 -27.22
C GLN A 241 -8.44 -2.89 -25.89
N ALA A 242 -7.19 -3.27 -25.74
CA ALA A 242 -6.68 -3.81 -24.48
C ALA A 242 -6.64 -2.73 -23.39
N ILE A 243 -6.26 -1.49 -23.74
CA ILE A 243 -6.30 -0.34 -22.82
C ILE A 243 -7.73 -0.07 -22.33
N GLU A 244 -8.72 -0.12 -23.21
CA GLU A 244 -10.13 0.08 -22.84
C GLU A 244 -10.58 -0.91 -21.75
N ASN A 245 -10.12 -2.16 -21.82
CA ASN A 245 -10.45 -3.20 -20.85
C ASN A 245 -9.83 -2.95 -19.46
N ILE A 246 -8.65 -2.30 -19.39
CA ILE A 246 -7.93 -2.08 -18.13
C ILE A 246 -8.01 -0.66 -17.60
N LYS A 247 -8.51 0.32 -18.34
CA LYS A 247 -8.52 1.74 -17.95
C LYS A 247 -9.17 2.01 -16.60
N HIS A 248 -10.15 1.19 -16.21
CA HIS A 248 -10.82 1.33 -14.92
C HIS A 248 -9.89 1.08 -13.73
N PHE A 249 -8.79 0.33 -13.91
CA PHE A 249 -7.77 0.16 -12.89
C PHE A 249 -6.85 1.38 -12.76
N CYS A 250 -6.86 2.30 -13.73
CA CYS A 250 -5.93 3.44 -13.73
C CYS A 250 -6.43 4.62 -12.87
N PHE A 251 -7.69 4.61 -12.45
CA PHE A 251 -8.29 5.71 -11.70
C PHE A 251 -9.22 5.19 -10.60
N MET A 252 -8.69 5.10 -9.39
CA MET A 252 -9.37 4.63 -8.17
C MET A 252 -9.05 5.55 -7.00
N PRO A 253 -9.86 5.60 -5.93
CA PRO A 253 -9.59 6.47 -4.78
C PRO A 253 -8.18 6.31 -4.23
N GLY A 254 -7.70 5.08 -4.02
CA GLY A 254 -6.35 4.81 -3.53
C GLY A 254 -5.26 5.33 -4.47
N ILE A 255 -5.48 5.26 -5.80
CA ILE A 255 -4.55 5.83 -6.77
C ILE A 255 -4.58 7.36 -6.72
N VAL A 256 -5.76 7.97 -6.64
CA VAL A 256 -5.88 9.44 -6.55
C VAL A 256 -5.15 9.98 -5.33
N ASN A 257 -5.34 9.36 -4.18
CA ASN A 257 -4.81 9.81 -2.89
C ASN A 257 -3.33 9.41 -2.66
N ALA A 258 -2.83 8.35 -3.32
CA ALA A 258 -1.45 7.91 -3.15
C ALA A 258 -0.43 8.94 -3.66
N ASP A 259 0.73 8.99 -3.00
CA ASP A 259 1.90 9.73 -3.44
C ASP A 259 2.78 8.91 -4.39
N LYS A 260 2.73 7.58 -4.23
CA LYS A 260 3.42 6.63 -5.11
C LYS A 260 2.47 5.49 -5.47
N VAL A 261 2.51 5.10 -6.74
CA VAL A 261 1.74 3.99 -7.30
C VAL A 261 2.71 3.08 -8.01
N VAL A 262 2.86 1.86 -7.54
CA VAL A 262 3.69 0.85 -8.20
C VAL A 262 2.86 0.15 -9.26
N VAL A 263 3.42 0.00 -10.45
CA VAL A 263 2.85 -0.76 -11.56
C VAL A 263 3.89 -1.73 -12.11
N GLN A 264 3.43 -2.75 -12.80
CA GLN A 264 4.23 -3.92 -13.13
C GLN A 264 5.31 -3.70 -14.21
N SER A 265 5.21 -2.64 -15.02
CA SER A 265 6.21 -2.34 -16.07
C SER A 265 6.23 -0.85 -16.44
N GLU A 266 7.25 -0.43 -17.19
CA GLU A 266 7.32 0.94 -17.71
C GLU A 266 6.27 1.21 -18.81
N ASP A 267 5.84 0.20 -19.57
CA ASP A 267 4.76 0.37 -20.55
C ASP A 267 3.40 0.49 -19.86
N MET A 268 3.14 -0.33 -18.87
CA MET A 268 1.95 -0.16 -18.02
C MET A 268 1.94 1.20 -17.33
N LYS A 269 3.09 1.71 -16.85
CA LYS A 269 3.19 3.06 -16.27
C LYS A 269 2.73 4.14 -17.26
N LYS A 270 3.15 4.06 -18.54
CA LYS A 270 2.71 5.01 -19.56
C LYS A 270 1.20 4.99 -19.76
N ILE A 271 0.61 3.78 -19.79
CA ILE A 271 -0.84 3.60 -19.90
C ILE A 271 -1.55 4.18 -18.69
N TYR A 272 -1.11 3.82 -17.48
CA TYR A 272 -1.71 4.33 -16.23
C TYR A 272 -1.69 5.85 -16.17
N ILE A 273 -0.57 6.50 -16.52
CA ILE A 273 -0.47 7.97 -16.53
C ILE A 273 -1.44 8.57 -17.55
N ASN A 274 -1.49 8.03 -18.77
CA ASN A 274 -2.37 8.55 -19.82
C ASN A 274 -3.85 8.44 -19.44
N GLU A 275 -4.27 7.27 -18.97
CA GLU A 275 -5.67 7.03 -18.58
C GLU A 275 -6.03 7.78 -17.30
N TYR A 276 -5.11 7.88 -16.33
CA TYR A 276 -5.28 8.70 -15.14
C TYR A 276 -5.53 10.17 -15.48
N LEU A 277 -4.72 10.77 -16.37
CA LEU A 277 -4.88 12.17 -16.77
C LEU A 277 -6.21 12.42 -17.49
N LYS A 278 -6.65 11.48 -18.36
CA LYS A 278 -7.97 11.55 -19.01
C LYS A 278 -9.09 11.54 -17.98
N ALA A 279 -9.03 10.58 -17.04
CA ALA A 279 -10.04 10.41 -15.99
C ALA A 279 -10.03 11.59 -15.00
N ALA A 280 -8.87 12.05 -14.55
CA ALA A 280 -8.73 13.19 -13.65
C ALA A 280 -9.36 14.46 -14.25
N LYS A 281 -9.12 14.73 -15.53
CA LYS A 281 -9.75 15.82 -16.26
C LYS A 281 -11.27 15.66 -16.32
N LYS A 282 -11.76 14.45 -16.63
CA LYS A 282 -13.19 14.13 -16.70
C LYS A 282 -13.90 14.35 -15.35
N HIS A 283 -13.22 14.00 -14.25
CA HIS A 283 -13.74 14.15 -12.88
C HIS A 283 -13.46 15.54 -12.26
N GLY A 284 -12.94 16.50 -13.03
CA GLY A 284 -12.74 17.88 -12.60
C GLY A 284 -11.61 18.08 -11.58
N LEU A 285 -10.68 17.13 -11.46
CA LEU A 285 -9.49 17.32 -10.62
C LEU A 285 -8.59 18.41 -11.20
N GLN A 286 -7.81 19.06 -10.32
CA GLN A 286 -6.99 20.21 -10.68
C GLN A 286 -5.56 20.09 -10.12
N GLY A 287 -4.70 21.06 -10.44
CA GLY A 287 -3.35 21.17 -9.93
C GLY A 287 -2.50 19.95 -10.28
N ARG A 288 -1.81 19.38 -9.27
CA ARG A 288 -0.89 18.24 -9.45
C ARG A 288 -1.50 17.02 -10.14
N HIS A 289 -2.84 16.85 -10.08
CA HIS A 289 -3.52 15.72 -10.71
C HIS A 289 -3.52 15.80 -12.24
N LEU A 290 -3.36 16.97 -12.82
CA LEU A 290 -3.27 17.19 -14.27
C LEU A 290 -1.84 17.45 -14.73
N ASP A 291 -0.88 17.53 -13.82
CA ASP A 291 0.55 17.73 -14.13
C ASP A 291 1.21 16.40 -14.49
N ARG A 292 1.56 16.23 -15.76
CA ARG A 292 2.24 15.03 -16.26
C ARG A 292 3.58 14.79 -15.56
N ALA A 293 4.37 15.83 -15.32
CA ALA A 293 5.68 15.68 -14.67
C ALA A 293 5.54 15.17 -13.23
N TYR A 294 4.48 15.59 -12.53
CA TYR A 294 4.14 15.02 -11.23
C TYR A 294 3.71 13.55 -11.35
N GLN A 295 2.88 13.19 -12.35
CA GLN A 295 2.44 11.81 -12.54
C GLN A 295 3.61 10.87 -12.91
N GLU A 296 4.58 11.34 -13.71
CA GLU A 296 5.80 10.57 -14.00
C GLU A 296 6.61 10.21 -12.74
N GLN A 297 6.57 11.07 -11.72
CA GLN A 297 7.21 10.81 -10.43
C GLN A 297 6.35 9.96 -9.50
N LYS A 298 5.03 10.02 -9.65
CA LYS A 298 4.06 9.28 -8.83
C LYS A 298 3.98 7.81 -9.23
N PHE A 299 3.87 7.52 -10.52
CA PHE A 299 3.79 6.16 -11.03
C PHE A 299 5.19 5.58 -11.24
N LEU A 300 5.40 4.35 -10.79
CA LEU A 300 6.69 3.66 -10.78
C LEU A 300 6.54 2.28 -11.43
N GLY A 301 7.19 2.06 -12.57
CA GLY A 301 7.22 0.79 -13.28
C GLY A 301 8.26 -0.17 -12.67
N LEU A 302 8.02 -0.67 -11.46
CA LEU A 302 9.01 -1.43 -10.69
C LEU A 302 8.81 -2.95 -10.72
N GLY A 303 7.81 -3.45 -11.40
CA GLY A 303 7.40 -4.84 -11.30
C GLY A 303 6.33 -5.05 -10.23
N SER A 304 6.01 -6.32 -9.95
CA SER A 304 5.07 -6.69 -8.88
C SER A 304 5.78 -7.50 -7.80
N PRO A 305 5.64 -7.15 -6.51
CA PRO A 305 6.16 -7.95 -5.41
C PRO A 305 5.68 -9.40 -5.40
N LYS A 306 4.54 -9.68 -6.03
CA LYS A 306 4.00 -11.04 -6.20
C LYS A 306 4.96 -11.98 -6.93
N TYR A 307 5.75 -11.47 -7.88
CA TYR A 307 6.76 -12.27 -8.57
C TYR A 307 7.95 -12.64 -7.70
N ASP A 308 8.33 -11.75 -6.79
CA ASP A 308 9.51 -11.92 -5.94
C ASP A 308 9.45 -13.20 -5.11
N ARG A 309 8.28 -13.48 -4.53
CA ARG A 309 8.06 -14.69 -3.71
C ARG A 309 8.11 -15.96 -4.55
N VAL A 310 7.37 -15.99 -5.65
CA VAL A 310 7.34 -17.17 -6.53
C VAL A 310 8.74 -17.50 -7.04
N LEU A 311 9.52 -16.48 -7.44
CA LEU A 311 10.88 -16.67 -7.95
C LEU A 311 11.88 -17.06 -6.88
N ALA A 312 11.68 -16.60 -5.63
CA ALA A 312 12.55 -16.92 -4.52
C ALA A 312 12.23 -18.25 -3.81
N THR A 313 10.98 -18.71 -3.91
CA THR A 313 10.51 -19.93 -3.22
C THR A 313 10.95 -21.19 -3.96
N LYS A 314 11.55 -22.13 -3.26
CA LYS A 314 11.92 -23.44 -3.80
C LYS A 314 10.97 -24.51 -3.30
N LYS A 315 10.74 -25.54 -4.15
CA LYS A 315 9.81 -26.64 -3.81
C LYS A 315 10.24 -27.40 -2.55
N GLU A 316 11.54 -27.54 -2.32
CA GLU A 316 12.15 -28.23 -1.16
C GLU A 316 11.98 -27.44 0.16
N ASP A 317 11.78 -26.12 0.07
CA ASP A 317 11.64 -25.25 1.25
C ASP A 317 10.17 -25.06 1.67
N LEU A 318 9.23 -25.65 0.92
CA LEU A 318 7.81 -25.50 1.17
C LEU A 318 7.37 -26.25 2.44
N LEU A 319 6.68 -25.55 3.32
CA LEU A 319 5.94 -26.17 4.42
C LEU A 319 4.58 -26.66 3.90
N ILE A 320 4.54 -27.96 3.56
CA ILE A 320 3.33 -28.59 3.03
C ILE A 320 2.50 -29.11 4.19
N PRO A 321 1.21 -28.72 4.33
CA PRO A 321 0.33 -29.25 5.36
C PRO A 321 0.22 -30.78 5.30
N GLN A 322 0.15 -31.44 6.45
CA GLN A 322 0.14 -32.89 6.51
C GLN A 322 -1.10 -33.49 5.83
N GLU A 323 -2.23 -32.79 5.88
CA GLU A 323 -3.46 -33.17 5.17
C GLU A 323 -3.30 -33.11 3.64
N TRP A 324 -2.49 -32.18 3.12
CA TRP A 324 -2.19 -32.11 1.69
C TRP A 324 -1.28 -33.28 1.27
N MET A 325 -0.31 -33.66 2.10
CA MET A 325 0.57 -34.80 1.83
C MET A 325 -0.21 -36.11 1.64
N LYS A 326 -1.31 -36.31 2.41
CA LYS A 326 -2.19 -37.48 2.25
C LYS A 326 -2.84 -37.59 0.87
N VAL A 327 -3.09 -36.43 0.23
CA VAL A 327 -3.65 -36.36 -1.13
C VAL A 327 -2.55 -36.51 -2.21
N ILE A 328 -1.37 -35.93 -1.95
CA ILE A 328 -0.26 -35.85 -2.90
C ILE A 328 0.51 -37.17 -3.02
N GLU A 329 0.76 -37.84 -1.90
CA GLU A 329 1.63 -39.00 -1.84
C GLU A 329 0.91 -40.29 -2.30
N LYS A 330 1.58 -41.09 -3.14
CA LYS A 330 1.14 -42.41 -3.56
C LYS A 330 1.58 -43.47 -2.53
N ASN A 331 0.98 -44.66 -2.61
CA ASN A 331 1.31 -45.78 -1.73
C ASN A 331 2.79 -46.23 -1.80
N ASP A 332 3.47 -45.94 -2.89
CA ASP A 332 4.90 -46.27 -3.10
C ASP A 332 5.86 -45.14 -2.62
N GLY A 333 5.33 -44.08 -2.02
CA GLY A 333 6.08 -42.91 -1.55
C GLY A 333 6.43 -41.90 -2.65
N SER A 334 6.05 -42.14 -3.90
CA SER A 334 6.18 -41.14 -4.95
C SER A 334 5.03 -40.13 -4.90
N TRP A 335 5.19 -38.98 -5.55
CA TRP A 335 4.15 -37.96 -5.60
C TRP A 335 3.33 -38.07 -6.88
N LYS A 336 2.02 -37.83 -6.75
CA LYS A 336 1.11 -37.59 -7.87
C LYS A 336 1.51 -36.32 -8.61
N LYS A 337 1.04 -36.18 -9.84
CA LYS A 337 1.10 -34.89 -10.55
C LYS A 337 0.12 -33.91 -9.92
N ILE A 338 0.62 -32.75 -9.48
CA ILE A 338 -0.19 -31.75 -8.78
C ILE A 338 -0.66 -30.71 -9.78
N ILE A 339 -1.96 -30.57 -9.96
CA ILE A 339 -2.57 -29.59 -10.86
C ILE A 339 -3.19 -28.47 -10.05
N LEU A 340 -2.69 -27.23 -10.24
CA LEU A 340 -3.32 -26.04 -9.67
C LEU A 340 -4.55 -25.69 -10.49
N TYR A 341 -5.74 -25.91 -9.90
CA TYR A 341 -7.02 -25.56 -10.49
C TYR A 341 -7.51 -24.23 -9.94
N ASN A 342 -7.55 -23.20 -10.79
CA ASN A 342 -7.99 -21.86 -10.41
C ASN A 342 -9.32 -21.51 -11.06
N THR A 343 -10.26 -20.99 -10.28
CA THR A 343 -11.57 -20.51 -10.73
C THR A 343 -11.70 -19.00 -10.46
N GLY A 344 -12.05 -18.25 -11.52
CA GLY A 344 -11.94 -16.78 -11.55
C GLY A 344 -13.28 -16.07 -11.61
N ILE A 345 -13.29 -14.79 -11.14
CA ILE A 345 -14.49 -13.94 -11.11
C ILE A 345 -14.96 -13.56 -12.52
N ALA A 346 -14.06 -13.25 -13.44
CA ALA A 346 -14.43 -12.84 -14.78
C ALA A 346 -15.21 -13.94 -15.51
N ALA A 347 -14.78 -15.20 -15.37
CA ALA A 347 -15.47 -16.35 -15.92
C ALA A 347 -16.85 -16.59 -15.26
N LEU A 348 -16.93 -16.49 -13.92
CA LEU A 348 -18.20 -16.53 -13.20
C LEU A 348 -19.20 -15.49 -13.73
N LEU A 349 -18.79 -14.22 -13.84
CA LEU A 349 -19.67 -13.12 -14.27
C LEU A 349 -20.08 -13.22 -15.75
N THR A 350 -19.27 -13.88 -16.57
CA THR A 350 -19.53 -14.05 -18.00
C THR A 350 -20.45 -15.22 -18.27
N TYR A 351 -20.30 -16.35 -17.56
CA TYR A 351 -20.91 -17.62 -17.93
C TYR A 351 -21.94 -18.15 -16.91
N ASP A 352 -22.08 -17.51 -15.75
CA ASP A 352 -23.08 -17.83 -14.71
C ASP A 352 -23.17 -19.35 -14.39
N GLU A 353 -24.31 -19.98 -14.60
CA GLU A 353 -24.52 -21.42 -14.34
C GLU A 353 -23.60 -22.33 -15.12
N LYS A 354 -23.28 -22.01 -16.38
CA LYS A 354 -22.34 -22.79 -17.20
C LYS A 354 -20.93 -22.83 -16.59
N TRP A 355 -20.54 -21.79 -15.85
CA TRP A 355 -19.28 -21.79 -15.14
C TRP A 355 -19.29 -22.80 -13.98
N VAL A 356 -20.41 -22.96 -13.26
CA VAL A 356 -20.56 -23.98 -12.22
C VAL A 356 -20.55 -25.38 -12.83
N ASP A 357 -21.26 -25.60 -13.94
CA ASP A 357 -21.27 -26.88 -14.68
C ASP A 357 -19.85 -27.27 -15.15
N LYS A 358 -19.06 -26.28 -15.61
CA LYS A 358 -17.65 -26.46 -15.97
C LYS A 358 -16.82 -26.97 -14.78
N ILE A 359 -17.03 -26.39 -13.58
CA ILE A 359 -16.33 -26.83 -12.37
C ILE A 359 -16.72 -28.28 -12.04
N GLU A 360 -18.01 -28.58 -12.03
CA GLU A 360 -18.53 -29.93 -11.74
C GLU A 360 -17.91 -31.00 -12.67
N ASN A 361 -17.84 -30.71 -13.99
CA ASN A 361 -17.20 -31.58 -14.96
C ASN A 361 -15.70 -31.75 -14.71
N ALA A 362 -14.99 -30.66 -14.40
CA ALA A 362 -13.58 -30.73 -14.06
C ALA A 362 -13.34 -31.59 -12.81
N LEU A 363 -14.09 -31.35 -11.75
CA LEU A 363 -13.99 -32.14 -10.51
C LEU A 363 -14.25 -33.63 -10.76
N THR A 364 -15.25 -33.98 -11.60
CA THR A 364 -15.55 -35.35 -11.98
C THR A 364 -14.36 -36.02 -12.67
N ILE A 365 -13.79 -35.38 -13.69
CA ILE A 365 -12.65 -35.92 -14.45
C ILE A 365 -11.43 -36.11 -13.55
N PHE A 366 -11.12 -35.14 -12.71
CA PHE A 366 -9.96 -35.24 -11.80
C PHE A 366 -10.18 -36.28 -10.71
N LYS A 367 -11.39 -36.45 -10.21
CA LYS A 367 -11.74 -37.49 -9.24
C LYS A 367 -11.55 -38.89 -9.82
N GLU A 368 -11.95 -39.12 -11.07
CA GLU A 368 -11.72 -40.39 -11.78
C GLU A 368 -10.23 -40.71 -11.95
N ASN A 369 -9.35 -39.69 -11.93
CA ASN A 369 -7.90 -39.83 -12.10
C ASN A 369 -7.12 -39.56 -10.80
N GLN A 370 -7.76 -39.58 -9.65
CA GLN A 370 -7.19 -39.19 -8.36
C GLN A 370 -5.99 -40.04 -7.90
N ASP A 371 -5.79 -41.23 -8.46
CA ASP A 371 -4.65 -42.08 -8.14
C ASP A 371 -3.33 -41.56 -8.74
N GLU A 372 -3.39 -40.84 -9.87
CA GLU A 372 -2.23 -40.31 -10.58
C GLU A 372 -2.08 -38.78 -10.43
N VAL A 373 -3.19 -38.08 -10.19
CA VAL A 373 -3.26 -36.61 -10.15
C VAL A 373 -3.85 -36.14 -8.83
N ALA A 374 -3.19 -35.17 -8.20
CA ALA A 374 -3.72 -34.42 -7.07
C ALA A 374 -4.23 -33.06 -7.59
N LEU A 375 -5.52 -32.79 -7.44
CA LEU A 375 -6.11 -31.51 -7.77
C LEU A 375 -5.98 -30.56 -6.59
N LEU A 376 -5.32 -29.40 -6.78
CA LEU A 376 -5.25 -28.32 -5.82
C LEU A 376 -6.20 -27.22 -6.30
N TRP A 377 -7.41 -27.19 -5.76
CA TRP A 377 -8.42 -26.19 -6.12
C TRP A 377 -8.26 -24.94 -5.28
N ARG A 378 -7.88 -23.84 -5.95
CA ARG A 378 -7.71 -22.51 -5.38
C ARG A 378 -8.62 -21.51 -6.08
N PRO A 379 -9.80 -21.21 -5.54
CA PRO A 379 -10.70 -20.19 -6.10
C PRO A 379 -10.16 -18.78 -5.84
N HIS A 380 -10.65 -17.83 -6.64
CA HIS A 380 -10.37 -16.42 -6.37
C HIS A 380 -10.97 -16.02 -5.00
N PRO A 381 -10.26 -15.28 -4.13
CA PRO A 381 -10.70 -14.95 -2.77
C PRO A 381 -12.05 -14.23 -2.65
N LEU A 382 -12.53 -13.60 -3.71
CA LEU A 382 -13.81 -12.88 -3.75
C LEU A 382 -14.95 -13.66 -4.45
N ILE A 383 -14.78 -14.95 -4.75
CA ILE A 383 -15.80 -15.74 -5.48
C ILE A 383 -17.14 -15.75 -4.72
N GLU A 384 -17.12 -16.13 -3.46
CA GLU A 384 -18.36 -16.24 -2.66
C GLU A 384 -19.02 -14.89 -2.45
N SER A 385 -18.22 -13.84 -2.13
CA SER A 385 -18.75 -12.49 -1.96
C SER A 385 -19.36 -11.97 -3.27
N THR A 386 -18.74 -12.29 -4.41
CA THR A 386 -19.26 -11.93 -5.74
C THR A 386 -20.59 -12.63 -6.02
N MET A 387 -20.68 -13.95 -5.74
CA MET A 387 -21.94 -14.67 -5.92
C MET A 387 -23.04 -14.12 -5.01
N LYS A 388 -22.75 -13.92 -3.72
CA LYS A 388 -23.72 -13.38 -2.76
C LYS A 388 -24.26 -11.99 -3.20
N SER A 389 -23.43 -11.16 -3.83
CA SER A 389 -23.80 -9.81 -4.22
C SER A 389 -24.38 -9.71 -5.63
N MET A 390 -23.87 -10.50 -6.58
CA MET A 390 -24.12 -10.30 -8.02
C MET A 390 -24.75 -11.51 -8.71
N ARG A 391 -24.61 -12.72 -8.16
CA ARG A 391 -25.06 -14.00 -8.74
C ARG A 391 -25.61 -14.95 -7.69
N PRO A 392 -26.62 -14.54 -6.88
CA PRO A 392 -27.14 -15.38 -5.78
C PRO A 392 -27.75 -16.69 -6.24
N THR A 393 -28.23 -16.78 -7.48
CA THR A 393 -28.86 -17.99 -8.05
C THR A 393 -27.88 -19.14 -8.25
N VAL A 394 -26.60 -18.87 -8.48
CA VAL A 394 -25.58 -19.92 -8.67
C VAL A 394 -24.86 -20.29 -7.38
N LEU A 395 -25.05 -19.51 -6.31
CA LEU A 395 -24.34 -19.68 -5.03
C LEU A 395 -24.62 -21.06 -4.41
N GLU A 396 -25.88 -21.47 -4.33
CA GLU A 396 -26.27 -22.73 -3.68
C GLU A 396 -25.59 -23.93 -4.36
N LYS A 397 -25.62 -24.00 -5.69
CA LYS A 397 -24.99 -25.06 -6.47
C LYS A 397 -23.48 -25.08 -6.26
N TYR A 398 -22.83 -23.91 -6.28
CA TYR A 398 -21.40 -23.81 -6.03
C TYR A 398 -21.02 -24.27 -4.62
N MET A 399 -21.77 -23.86 -3.59
CA MET A 399 -21.53 -24.29 -2.21
C MET A 399 -21.62 -25.80 -2.04
N VAL A 400 -22.61 -26.43 -2.67
CA VAL A 400 -22.72 -27.90 -2.67
C VAL A 400 -21.49 -28.57 -3.29
N LEU A 401 -21.00 -28.07 -4.43
CA LEU A 401 -19.78 -28.60 -5.07
C LEU A 401 -18.55 -28.43 -4.17
N LYS A 402 -18.40 -27.26 -3.56
CA LYS A 402 -17.31 -26.95 -2.63
C LYS A 402 -17.34 -27.90 -1.42
N ASP A 403 -18.50 -28.00 -0.76
CA ASP A 403 -18.66 -28.79 0.46
C ASP A 403 -18.42 -30.28 0.20
N ASN A 404 -18.90 -30.80 -0.94
CA ASN A 404 -18.64 -32.17 -1.38
C ASN A 404 -17.14 -32.39 -1.62
N TYR A 405 -16.47 -31.48 -2.34
CA TYR A 405 -15.03 -31.58 -2.62
C TYR A 405 -14.20 -31.62 -1.34
N ILE A 406 -14.49 -30.75 -0.39
CA ILE A 406 -13.80 -30.69 0.91
C ILE A 406 -14.09 -31.96 1.73
N SER A 407 -15.35 -32.37 1.85
CA SER A 407 -15.76 -33.51 2.70
C SER A 407 -15.28 -34.85 2.16
N GLU A 408 -15.22 -35.03 0.85
CA GLU A 408 -14.75 -36.26 0.21
C GLU A 408 -13.23 -36.42 0.32
N GLY A 409 -12.45 -35.32 0.43
CA GLY A 409 -11.03 -35.30 0.75
C GLY A 409 -10.08 -35.95 -0.29
N TRP A 410 -10.53 -36.14 -1.53
CA TRP A 410 -9.70 -36.72 -2.60
C TRP A 410 -8.80 -35.67 -3.27
N GLY A 411 -9.06 -34.38 -3.06
CA GLY A 411 -8.32 -33.24 -3.56
C GLY A 411 -7.98 -32.26 -2.44
N ILE A 412 -7.29 -31.17 -2.81
CA ILE A 412 -6.84 -30.12 -1.88
C ILE A 412 -7.65 -28.86 -2.12
N TRP A 413 -8.34 -28.38 -1.07
CA TRP A 413 -8.96 -27.06 -1.05
C TRP A 413 -7.97 -26.05 -0.47
N ASP A 414 -7.65 -24.98 -1.21
CA ASP A 414 -6.68 -23.96 -0.79
C ASP A 414 -7.27 -22.55 -0.85
N GLU A 415 -7.54 -21.98 0.29
CA GLU A 415 -7.90 -20.56 0.48
C GLU A 415 -6.92 -19.82 1.41
N THR A 416 -5.72 -20.40 1.60
CA THR A 416 -4.68 -19.83 2.45
C THR A 416 -4.08 -18.56 1.83
N ALA A 417 -3.37 -17.78 2.67
CA ALA A 417 -2.63 -16.61 2.20
C ALA A 417 -1.42 -16.96 1.31
N ASP A 418 -0.96 -18.22 1.33
CA ASP A 418 0.28 -18.65 0.68
C ASP A 418 0.02 -19.12 -0.77
N VAL A 419 -0.10 -18.16 -1.67
CA VAL A 419 -0.26 -18.44 -3.11
C VAL A 419 1.00 -19.04 -3.72
N ASP A 420 2.18 -18.68 -3.20
CA ASP A 420 3.47 -19.16 -3.70
C ASP A 420 3.61 -20.65 -3.51
N ARG A 421 3.16 -21.17 -2.37
CA ARG A 421 3.12 -22.60 -2.11
C ARG A 421 2.31 -23.33 -3.18
N ALA A 422 1.11 -22.85 -3.50
CA ALA A 422 0.27 -23.47 -4.52
C ALA A 422 0.92 -23.45 -5.91
N VAL A 423 1.52 -22.31 -6.30
CA VAL A 423 2.20 -22.11 -7.58
C VAL A 423 3.48 -22.95 -7.69
N VAL A 424 4.31 -22.94 -6.63
CA VAL A 424 5.60 -23.64 -6.66
C VAL A 424 5.42 -25.15 -6.52
N LEU A 425 4.48 -25.60 -5.69
CA LEU A 425 4.19 -27.01 -5.45
C LEU A 425 3.63 -27.72 -6.68
N SER A 426 2.73 -27.06 -7.42
CA SER A 426 2.04 -27.65 -8.57
C SER A 426 2.94 -27.88 -9.78
N ASP A 427 2.61 -28.89 -10.60
CA ASP A 427 3.34 -29.25 -11.82
C ASP A 427 2.74 -28.58 -13.07
N ALA A 428 1.46 -28.23 -13.07
CA ALA A 428 0.78 -27.51 -14.14
C ALA A 428 -0.38 -26.65 -13.61
N TYR A 429 -0.74 -25.62 -14.35
CA TYR A 429 -1.93 -24.81 -14.13
C TYR A 429 -3.07 -25.28 -15.04
N TYR A 430 -4.28 -25.33 -14.50
CA TYR A 430 -5.51 -25.54 -15.22
C TYR A 430 -6.61 -24.64 -14.67
N GLY A 431 -7.40 -23.98 -15.51
CA GLY A 431 -8.52 -23.17 -15.02
C GLY A 431 -8.76 -21.88 -15.77
N ASP A 432 -9.41 -20.94 -15.10
CA ASP A 432 -9.81 -19.65 -15.68
C ASP A 432 -8.63 -18.72 -15.91
N PRO A 433 -8.68 -17.84 -16.92
CA PRO A 433 -7.74 -16.73 -17.03
C PRO A 433 -7.87 -15.81 -15.79
N SER A 434 -6.77 -15.48 -15.18
CA SER A 434 -6.71 -14.64 -13.97
C SER A 434 -5.30 -14.09 -13.77
N SER A 435 -5.14 -13.15 -12.81
CA SER A 435 -3.82 -12.67 -12.42
C SER A 435 -2.86 -13.78 -11.96
N LEU A 436 -3.40 -14.93 -11.53
CA LEU A 436 -2.60 -16.09 -11.13
C LEU A 436 -1.89 -16.73 -12.34
N VAL A 437 -2.44 -16.63 -13.55
CA VAL A 437 -1.78 -17.08 -14.79
C VAL A 437 -0.46 -16.32 -14.99
N GLN A 438 -0.47 -15.01 -14.80
CA GLN A 438 0.73 -14.17 -14.92
C GLN A 438 1.82 -14.58 -13.92
N LEU A 439 1.39 -14.88 -12.70
CA LEU A 439 2.28 -15.38 -11.66
C LEU A 439 2.82 -16.77 -12.01
N TYR A 440 1.96 -17.65 -12.52
CA TYR A 440 2.32 -19.01 -12.90
C TYR A 440 3.28 -19.06 -14.11
N GLN A 441 3.16 -18.13 -15.05
CA GLN A 441 4.07 -17.99 -16.21
C GLN A 441 5.53 -17.81 -15.77
N GLN A 442 5.77 -17.18 -14.62
CA GLN A 442 7.13 -16.98 -14.09
C GLN A 442 7.84 -18.31 -13.77
N THR A 443 7.08 -19.38 -13.57
CA THR A 443 7.63 -20.71 -13.26
C THR A 443 8.11 -21.49 -14.49
N GLY A 444 7.70 -21.08 -15.69
CA GLY A 444 7.93 -21.83 -16.92
C GLY A 444 7.18 -23.17 -17.04
N LYS A 445 6.28 -23.49 -16.10
CA LYS A 445 5.50 -24.73 -16.08
C LYS A 445 4.31 -24.65 -17.06
N PRO A 446 3.74 -25.81 -17.49
CA PRO A 446 2.60 -25.83 -18.40
C PRO A 446 1.36 -25.09 -17.86
N ILE A 447 0.70 -24.35 -18.73
CA ILE A 447 -0.55 -23.62 -18.45
C ILE A 447 -1.60 -24.05 -19.46
N MET A 448 -2.78 -24.47 -18.96
CA MET A 448 -3.94 -24.79 -19.76
C MET A 448 -5.12 -23.96 -19.29
N ILE A 449 -5.55 -23.03 -20.13
CA ILE A 449 -6.74 -22.21 -19.88
C ILE A 449 -7.99 -23.02 -20.24
N GLN A 450 -8.89 -23.13 -19.30
CA GLN A 450 -10.16 -23.83 -19.48
C GLN A 450 -11.18 -22.91 -20.16
N ASN A 451 -11.61 -23.26 -21.36
CA ASN A 451 -12.64 -22.51 -22.07
C ASN A 451 -14.02 -23.17 -21.89
N VAL A 452 -15.00 -22.39 -21.44
CA VAL A 452 -16.39 -22.84 -21.24
C VAL A 452 -17.08 -23.19 -22.56
N GLU A 453 -16.68 -22.52 -23.68
CA GLU A 453 -17.33 -22.72 -24.99
C GLU A 453 -17.00 -24.04 -25.67
N ILE A 454 -15.95 -24.74 -25.22
CA ILE A 454 -15.52 -26.04 -25.82
C ILE A 454 -16.30 -27.22 -25.20
N MET A 455 -17.12 -27.01 -24.21
CA MET A 455 -17.84 -28.06 -23.48
C MET A 455 -19.28 -28.29 -23.96
N THR A 456 -19.64 -27.79 -25.16
CA THR A 456 -20.97 -28.02 -25.80
C THR A 456 -20.93 -29.12 -26.83
#